data_1d640232890579dc7b5b49b31673500e
#
_entry.id   1d640232890579dc7b5b49b31673500e
#
_cell.length_a   1.000
_cell.length_b   1.000
_cell.length_c   1.000
_cell.angle_alpha   90.00
_cell.angle_beta   90.00
_cell.angle_gamma   90.00
#
_symmetry.space_group_name_H-M   'P 1'
#
loop_
_entity.id
_entity.type
_entity.pdbx_description
1 polymer ?
#
loop_
_entity_poly.entity_id
_entity_poly.type
_entity_poly.pdbx_seq_one_letter_code
_entity_poly.pdbx_strand_id
1 'polypeptide(L)' 'PGGLGSLDETMEVLTWCQLKLLNAKVHIFDLDGYWQPLHKMLHHMVEQGFVHSTNLNYVFWAKTADELMTGL' A
#
# COMPACT_ATOMS: atom_id res chain seq x y z
N PRO A 1 -0.35 -0.94 15.07
CA PRO A 1 -0.27 -1.57 13.77
C PRO A 1 0.88 -1.13 12.90
N GLY A 2 2.01 -1.62 13.22
CA GLY A 2 3.20 -1.41 12.41
C GLY A 2 4.04 -2.66 12.35
N GLY A 3 3.46 -3.77 12.74
CA GLY A 3 4.19 -5.03 12.84
C GLY A 3 3.98 -5.94 11.64
N LEU A 4 4.47 -7.17 11.78
CA LEU A 4 4.41 -8.17 10.72
C LEU A 4 2.99 -8.57 10.34
N GLY A 5 2.06 -8.57 11.31
CA GLY A 5 0.66 -8.88 11.03
C GLY A 5 0.01 -7.87 10.10
N SER A 6 0.25 -6.58 10.34
CA SER A 6 -0.27 -5.53 9.47
C SER A 6 0.34 -5.62 8.07
N LEU A 7 1.62 -5.92 7.99
CA LEU A 7 2.31 -6.09 6.71
C LEU A 7 1.75 -7.28 5.94
N ASP A 8 1.52 -8.39 6.63
CA ASP A 8 0.98 -9.59 6.01
C ASP A 8 -0.42 -9.34 5.42
N GLU A 9 -1.30 -8.71 6.18
CA GLU A 9 -2.64 -8.38 5.70
C GLU A 9 -2.59 -7.44 4.50
N THR A 10 -1.72 -6.43 4.54
CA THR A 10 -1.56 -5.48 3.45
C THR A 10 -1.10 -6.20 2.18
N MET A 11 -0.10 -7.05 2.30
CA MET A 11 0.43 -7.78 1.14
C MET A 11 -0.61 -8.74 0.57
N GLU A 12 -1.40 -9.39 1.41
CA GLU A 12 -2.45 -10.29 0.96
C GLU A 12 -3.51 -9.54 0.15
N VAL A 13 -3.99 -8.40 0.65
CA VAL A 13 -4.98 -7.60 -0.06
C VAL A 13 -4.42 -7.10 -1.39
N LEU A 14 -3.19 -6.61 -1.40
CA LEU A 14 -2.55 -6.13 -2.64
C LEU A 14 -2.39 -7.26 -3.66
N THR A 15 -2.06 -8.45 -3.21
CA THR A 15 -1.94 -9.62 -4.09
C THR A 15 -3.29 -9.93 -4.73
N TRP A 16 -4.36 -9.92 -3.96
CA TRP A 16 -5.70 -10.17 -4.49
C TRP A 16 -6.12 -9.09 -5.48
N CYS A 17 -5.78 -7.83 -5.22
CA CYS A 17 -6.04 -6.74 -6.17
C CYS A 17 -5.26 -6.94 -7.46
N GLN A 18 -4.01 -7.36 -7.37
CA GLN A 18 -3.16 -7.65 -8.53
C GLN A 18 -3.76 -8.76 -9.39
N LEU A 19 -4.33 -9.77 -8.76
CA LEU A 19 -4.98 -10.89 -9.45
C LEU A 19 -6.39 -10.56 -9.89
N LYS A 20 -6.86 -9.35 -9.60
CA LYS A 20 -8.22 -8.86 -9.93
C LYS A 20 -9.33 -9.67 -9.26
N LEU A 21 -9.00 -10.31 -8.15
CA LEU A 21 -9.98 -11.02 -7.32
C LEU A 21 -10.68 -10.09 -6.36
N LEU A 22 -10.12 -8.89 -6.14
CA LEU A 22 -10.64 -7.91 -5.21
C LEU A 22 -10.44 -6.52 -5.79
N ASN A 23 -11.48 -5.68 -5.74
CA ASN A 23 -11.40 -4.29 -6.13
C ASN A 23 -11.54 -3.42 -4.88
N ALA A 24 -10.41 -3.18 -4.23
CA ALA A 24 -10.37 -2.45 -2.98
C ALA A 24 -9.18 -1.51 -2.95
N LYS A 25 -9.20 -0.55 -2.03
CA LYS A 25 -8.06 0.32 -1.76
C LYS A 25 -7.52 0.02 -0.38
N VAL A 26 -6.21 0.02 -0.25
CA VAL A 26 -5.53 -0.12 1.03
C VAL A 26 -5.11 1.27 1.47
N HIS A 27 -5.57 1.71 2.62
CA HIS A 27 -5.23 3.00 3.20
C HIS A 27 -4.19 2.79 4.28
N ILE A 28 -3.00 3.36 4.10
CA ILE A 28 -1.92 3.26 5.07
C ILE A 28 -1.72 4.61 5.73
N PHE A 29 -1.88 4.65 7.05
CA PHE A 29 -1.60 5.83 7.84
C PHE A 29 -0.10 5.84 8.13
N ASP A 30 0.63 6.68 7.42
CA ASP A 30 2.08 6.74 7.47
C ASP A 30 2.55 7.82 8.45
N LEU A 31 2.38 7.55 9.74
CA LEU A 31 2.78 8.48 10.79
C LEU A 31 4.30 8.55 10.86
N ASP A 32 4.82 9.78 10.77
CA ASP A 32 6.26 10.06 10.86
C ASP A 32 7.12 9.29 9.84
N GLY A 33 6.52 8.87 8.73
CA GLY A 33 7.26 8.18 7.68
C GLY A 33 7.64 6.74 7.99
N TYR A 34 6.99 6.13 8.97
CA TYR A 34 7.29 4.76 9.38
C TYR A 34 7.19 3.77 8.20
N TRP A 35 6.21 3.96 7.32
CA TRP A 35 5.97 3.05 6.20
C TRP A 35 6.70 3.43 4.92
N GLN A 36 7.51 4.49 4.93
CA GLN A 36 8.23 4.92 3.73
C GLN A 36 9.15 3.83 3.14
N PRO A 37 9.85 3.01 3.94
CA PRO A 37 10.62 1.91 3.35
C PRO A 37 9.78 0.94 2.55
N LEU A 38 8.55 0.65 2.98
CA LEU A 38 7.64 -0.20 2.20
C LEU A 38 7.23 0.49 0.91
N HIS A 39 6.91 1.78 0.96
CA HIS A 39 6.57 2.56 -0.22
C HIS A 39 7.69 2.49 -1.26
N LYS A 40 8.94 2.68 -0.81
CA LYS A 40 10.11 2.58 -1.68
C LYS A 40 10.28 1.18 -2.25
N MET A 41 10.03 0.15 -1.45
CA MET A 41 10.14 -1.24 -1.90
C MET A 41 9.12 -1.54 -3.00
N LEU A 42 7.88 -1.07 -2.85
CA LEU A 42 6.85 -1.26 -3.86
C LEU A 42 7.22 -0.58 -5.19
N HIS A 43 7.75 0.64 -5.13
CA HIS A 43 8.23 1.33 -6.32
C HIS A 43 9.41 0.60 -6.95
N HIS A 44 10.31 0.06 -6.13
CA HIS A 44 11.44 -0.71 -6.61
C HIS A 44 10.97 -1.96 -7.39
N MET A 45 9.95 -2.64 -6.89
CA MET A 45 9.38 -3.79 -7.57
C MET A 45 8.84 -3.43 -8.95
N VAL A 46 8.24 -2.24 -9.08
CA VAL A 46 7.77 -1.74 -10.38
C VAL A 46 8.96 -1.47 -11.30
N GLU A 47 9.99 -0.81 -10.80
CA GLU A 47 11.18 -0.49 -11.60
C GLU A 47 11.87 -1.75 -12.13
N GLN A 48 11.88 -2.81 -11.33
CA GLN A 48 12.50 -4.07 -11.71
C GLN A 48 11.58 -4.96 -12.56
N GLY A 49 10.36 -4.53 -12.83
CA GLY A 49 9.45 -5.23 -13.70
C GLY A 49 8.66 -6.38 -13.05
N PHE A 50 8.72 -6.49 -11.72
CA PHE A 50 8.01 -7.57 -11.02
C PHE A 50 6.57 -7.22 -10.67
N VAL A 51 6.22 -5.92 -10.68
CA VAL A 51 4.89 -5.43 -10.38
C VAL A 51 4.54 -4.36 -11.39
N HIS A 52 3.32 -4.40 -11.93
CA HIS A 52 2.86 -3.37 -12.85
C HIS A 52 2.55 -2.08 -12.08
N SER A 53 2.89 -0.92 -12.67
CA SER A 53 2.71 0.37 -11.99
C SER A 53 1.26 0.64 -11.58
N THR A 54 0.28 0.14 -12.32
CA THR A 54 -1.14 0.33 -11.99
C THR A 54 -1.51 -0.32 -10.66
N ASN A 55 -0.76 -1.32 -10.21
CA ASN A 55 -1.04 -1.96 -8.92
C ASN A 55 -0.77 -1.05 -7.74
N LEU A 56 0.05 0.00 -7.91
CA LEU A 56 0.29 0.97 -6.84
C LEU A 56 -0.92 1.87 -6.60
N ASN A 57 -1.86 1.93 -7.54
CA ASN A 57 -3.08 2.72 -7.38
C ASN A 57 -4.03 2.14 -6.33
N TYR A 58 -3.80 0.91 -5.89
CA TYR A 58 -4.60 0.30 -4.82
C TYR A 58 -4.17 0.75 -3.43
N VAL A 59 -3.06 1.48 -3.30
CA VAL A 59 -2.54 1.92 -2.02
C VAL A 59 -2.64 3.43 -1.91
N PHE A 60 -3.23 3.92 -0.82
CA PHE A 60 -3.29 5.33 -0.49
C PHE A 60 -2.48 5.59 0.78
N TRP A 61 -1.50 6.48 0.70
CA TRP A 61 -0.61 6.80 1.81
C TRP A 61 -1.06 8.12 2.44
N ALA A 62 -1.53 8.06 3.68
CA ALA A 62 -1.97 9.24 4.41
C ALA A 62 -0.99 9.56 5.52
N LYS A 63 -0.55 10.81 5.61
CA LYS A 63 0.38 11.26 6.66
C LYS A 63 -0.34 11.91 7.82
N THR A 64 -1.56 12.36 7.61
CA THR A 64 -2.38 13.00 8.64
C THR A 64 -3.75 12.34 8.66
N ALA A 65 -4.48 12.55 9.77
CA ALA A 65 -5.84 12.05 9.89
C ALA A 65 -6.75 12.67 8.82
N ASP A 66 -6.55 13.95 8.49
CA ASP A 66 -7.33 14.63 7.47
C ASP A 66 -7.11 14.01 6.10
N GLU A 67 -5.87 13.70 5.75
CA GLU A 67 -5.55 13.04 4.49
C GLU A 67 -6.19 11.66 4.42
N LEU A 68 -6.17 10.91 5.53
CA LEU A 68 -6.78 9.59 5.60
C LEU A 68 -8.29 9.67 5.35
N MET A 69 -8.95 10.62 5.99
CA MET A 69 -10.39 10.81 5.82
C MET A 69 -10.74 11.24 4.40
N THR A 70 -9.93 12.10 3.80
CA THR A 70 -10.13 12.57 2.43
C THR A 70 -10.00 11.43 1.43
N GLY A 71 -9.10 10.47 1.70
CA GLY A 71 -8.88 9.32 0.83
C GLY A 71 -9.99 8.27 0.87
N LEU A 72 -10.86 8.37 1.86
CA LEU A 72 -12.00 7.47 1.96
C LEU A 72 -13.10 7.91 1.01
#